data_96a99581e2f9501f3de9bb3f27bef56e
#
_entry.id   96a99581e2f9501f3de9bb3f27bef56e
#
_cell.length_a   1.000
_cell.length_b   1.000
_cell.length_c   1.000
_cell.angle_alpha   90.00
_cell.angle_beta   90.00
_cell.angle_gamma   90.00
#
_symmetry.space_group_name_H-M   'P 1'
#
loop_
_entity.id
_entity.type
_entity.pdbx_description
1 polymer ?
#
loop_
_entity_poly.entity_id
_entity_poly.type
_entity_poly.pdbx_seq_one_letter_code
_entity_poly.pdbx_strand_id
1 'polypeptide(L)'
;MPAEHVEETLMTELPQEDTATEEPSLSELKEMLVDIQITVSNILMENKRLSSDMSELKSTVTKQNTEITNLETSLAKDREEAR
;
A
#
# COMPACT_ATOMS: atom_id res chain seq x y z
N MET A 1 -35.54 22.71 -40.49
CA MET A 1 -35.47 21.43 -40.51
C MET A 1 -34.14 20.71 -40.52
N PRO A 2 -33.36 20.67 -41.58
CA PRO A 2 -32.08 19.95 -41.50
C PRO A 2 -31.15 20.53 -40.45
N ALA A 3 -31.15 21.83 -40.30
CA ALA A 3 -30.25 22.45 -39.33
C ALA A 3 -30.61 22.06 -37.90
N GLU A 4 -31.88 22.04 -37.62
CA GLU A 4 -32.33 21.66 -36.29
C GLU A 4 -31.98 20.23 -35.99
N HIS A 5 -32.21 19.37 -36.98
CA HIS A 5 -31.93 17.97 -36.83
C HIS A 5 -30.44 17.73 -36.55
N VAL A 6 -29.61 18.44 -37.29
CA VAL A 6 -28.18 18.31 -37.15
C VAL A 6 -27.75 18.77 -35.76
N GLU A 7 -28.32 19.84 -35.27
CA GLU A 7 -27.97 20.35 -33.95
C GLU A 7 -28.31 19.36 -32.87
N GLU A 8 -29.47 18.75 -32.98
CA GLU A 8 -29.87 17.76 -32.01
C GLU A 8 -28.91 16.59 -32.00
N THR A 9 -28.56 16.13 -33.19
CA THR A 9 -27.64 15.01 -33.29
C THR A 9 -26.29 15.36 -32.65
N LEU A 10 -25.79 16.54 -32.94
CA LEU A 10 -24.52 16.95 -32.39
C LEU A 10 -24.55 17.04 -30.85
N MET A 11 -25.61 17.62 -30.33
CA MET A 11 -25.73 17.75 -28.92
C MET A 11 -25.83 16.40 -28.22
N THR A 12 -26.46 15.45 -28.87
CA THR A 12 -26.61 14.13 -28.29
C THR A 12 -25.32 13.34 -28.36
N GLU A 13 -24.65 13.38 -29.50
CA GLU A 13 -23.46 12.54 -29.66
C GLU A 13 -22.24 13.08 -29.02
N LEU A 14 -21.95 14.35 -29.22
CA LEU A 14 -20.72 14.92 -28.70
C LEU A 14 -20.63 14.85 -27.19
N PRO A 15 -21.65 15.30 -26.44
CA PRO A 15 -21.56 15.21 -24.99
C PRO A 15 -21.40 13.79 -24.50
N GLN A 16 -22.07 12.85 -25.13
CA GLN A 16 -21.97 11.47 -24.72
C GLN A 16 -20.58 10.92 -24.91
N GLU A 17 -20.00 11.18 -26.05
CA GLU A 17 -18.67 10.68 -26.35
C GLU A 17 -17.64 11.29 -25.41
N ASP A 18 -17.72 12.58 -25.22
CA ASP A 18 -16.80 13.23 -24.32
C ASP A 18 -16.93 12.71 -22.91
N THR A 19 -18.16 12.56 -22.44
CA THR A 19 -18.39 12.07 -21.10
C THR A 19 -17.85 10.65 -20.95
N ALA A 20 -18.07 9.82 -21.96
CA ALA A 20 -17.64 8.43 -21.88
C ALA A 20 -16.13 8.30 -21.84
N THR A 21 -15.41 9.17 -22.54
CA THR A 21 -13.96 9.07 -22.61
C THR A 21 -13.25 9.87 -21.55
N GLU A 22 -13.83 10.96 -21.11
CA GLU A 22 -13.12 11.89 -20.25
C GLU A 22 -13.65 11.94 -18.83
N GLU A 23 -14.93 11.78 -18.68
CA GLU A 23 -15.54 11.95 -17.38
C GLU A 23 -16.32 10.71 -16.98
N PRO A 24 -15.93 10.07 -15.92
CA PRO A 24 -16.70 8.96 -15.41
C PRO A 24 -18.04 9.43 -14.87
N SER A 25 -19.02 8.53 -14.87
CA SER A 25 -20.30 8.83 -14.30
C SER A 25 -20.20 8.95 -12.80
N LEU A 26 -21.24 9.50 -12.19
CA LEU A 26 -21.29 9.60 -10.73
C LEU A 26 -21.23 8.22 -10.09
N SER A 27 -21.88 7.26 -10.70
CA SER A 27 -21.86 5.90 -10.21
C SER A 27 -20.46 5.32 -10.24
N GLU A 28 -19.74 5.57 -11.34
CA GLU A 28 -18.36 5.10 -11.44
C GLU A 28 -17.45 5.76 -10.44
N LEU A 29 -17.66 7.05 -10.22
CA LEU A 29 -16.89 7.77 -9.22
C LEU A 29 -17.11 7.20 -7.83
N LYS A 30 -18.34 6.84 -7.52
CA LYS A 30 -18.66 6.23 -6.24
C LYS A 30 -17.93 4.90 -6.08
N GLU A 31 -17.94 4.10 -7.12
CA GLU A 31 -17.25 2.82 -7.08
C GLU A 31 -15.76 3.01 -6.87
N MET A 32 -15.19 3.98 -7.55
CA MET A 32 -13.76 4.27 -7.40
C MET A 32 -13.45 4.71 -5.98
N LEU A 33 -14.32 5.53 -5.39
CA LEU A 33 -14.11 5.96 -4.01
C LEU A 33 -14.17 4.81 -3.04
N VAL A 34 -15.12 3.89 -3.24
CA VAL A 34 -15.22 2.72 -2.38
C VAL A 34 -13.96 1.87 -2.51
N ASP A 35 -13.49 1.67 -3.72
CA ASP A 35 -12.27 0.90 -3.95
C ASP A 35 -11.07 1.55 -3.26
N ILE A 36 -10.97 2.85 -3.35
CA ILE A 36 -9.90 3.58 -2.70
C ILE A 36 -10.00 3.42 -1.18
N GLN A 37 -11.19 3.53 -0.64
CA GLN A 37 -11.38 3.36 0.79
C GLN A 37 -10.96 1.97 1.26
N ILE A 38 -11.33 0.95 0.51
CA ILE A 38 -10.95 -0.41 0.84
C ILE A 38 -9.44 -0.56 0.77
N THR A 39 -8.83 -0.03 -0.27
CA THR A 39 -7.39 -0.11 -0.45
C THR A 39 -6.66 0.59 0.67
N VAL A 40 -7.11 1.78 1.03
CA VAL A 40 -6.48 2.54 2.12
C VAL A 40 -6.62 1.80 3.44
N SER A 41 -7.78 1.22 3.67
CA SER A 41 -8.01 0.45 4.89
C SER A 41 -7.06 -0.74 4.96
N ASN A 42 -6.87 -1.44 3.84
CA ASN A 42 -5.95 -2.56 3.77
C ASN A 42 -4.52 -2.13 3.99
N ILE A 43 -4.14 -0.99 3.43
CA ILE A 43 -2.80 -0.44 3.61
C ILE A 43 -2.56 -0.11 5.07
N LEU A 44 -3.55 0.48 5.73
CA LEU A 44 -3.42 0.80 7.14
C LEU A 44 -3.20 -0.45 7.98
N MET A 45 -3.97 -1.50 7.71
CA MET A 45 -3.82 -2.75 8.44
C MET A 45 -2.45 -3.36 8.19
N GLU A 46 -2.02 -3.33 6.93
CA GLU A 46 -0.72 -3.88 6.56
C GLU A 46 0.41 -3.10 7.23
N ASN A 47 0.27 -1.77 7.28
CA ASN A 47 1.28 -0.94 7.93
C ASN A 47 1.38 -1.23 9.41
N LYS A 48 0.26 -1.46 10.06
CA LYS A 48 0.26 -1.81 11.47
C LYS A 48 0.96 -3.14 11.68
N ARG A 49 0.68 -4.10 10.83
CA ARG A 49 1.29 -5.42 10.92
C ARG A 49 2.80 -5.33 10.70
N LEU A 50 3.19 -4.56 9.69
CA LEU A 50 4.62 -4.36 9.39
C LEU A 50 5.33 -3.68 10.56
N SER A 51 4.70 -2.70 11.16
CA SER A 51 5.28 -2.00 12.30
C SER A 51 5.50 -2.96 13.46
N SER A 52 4.53 -3.83 13.70
CA SER A 52 4.63 -4.84 14.75
C SER A 52 5.74 -5.83 14.43
N ASP A 53 5.81 -6.29 13.18
CA ASP A 53 6.85 -7.23 12.75
C ASP A 53 8.23 -6.62 12.90
N MET A 54 8.37 -5.36 12.54
CA MET A 54 9.66 -4.68 12.68
C MET A 54 10.08 -4.57 14.13
N SER A 55 9.13 -4.34 15.01
CA SER A 55 9.41 -4.25 16.44
C SER A 55 9.89 -5.61 16.96
N GLU A 56 9.23 -6.68 16.54
CA GLU A 56 9.65 -8.02 16.91
C GLU A 56 11.02 -8.35 16.38
N LEU A 57 11.27 -8.01 15.14
CA LEU A 57 12.55 -8.28 14.51
C LEU A 57 13.67 -7.54 15.24
N LYS A 58 13.42 -6.29 15.59
CA LYS A 58 14.40 -5.51 16.32
C LYS A 58 14.72 -6.17 17.66
N SER A 59 13.70 -6.65 18.34
CA SER A 59 13.88 -7.34 19.61
C SER A 59 14.70 -8.61 19.42
N THR A 60 14.41 -9.37 18.37
CA THR A 60 15.14 -10.59 18.08
C THR A 60 16.60 -10.30 17.76
N VAL A 61 16.86 -9.28 16.97
CA VAL A 61 18.23 -8.90 16.63
C VAL A 61 19.01 -8.50 17.87
N THR A 62 18.36 -7.75 18.76
CA THR A 62 19.00 -7.33 20.02
C THR A 62 19.36 -8.55 20.87
N LYS A 63 18.43 -9.51 20.97
CA LYS A 63 18.70 -10.73 21.72
C LYS A 63 19.87 -11.51 21.13
N GLN A 64 19.86 -11.65 19.82
CA GLN A 64 20.92 -12.39 19.14
C GLN A 64 22.27 -11.72 19.32
N ASN A 65 22.30 -10.39 19.25
CA ASN A 65 23.54 -9.67 19.47
C ASN A 65 24.08 -9.91 20.88
N THR A 66 23.19 -9.92 21.86
CA THR A 66 23.57 -10.21 23.23
C THR A 66 24.12 -11.62 23.35
N GLU A 67 23.46 -12.58 22.72
CA GLU A 67 23.94 -13.96 22.74
C GLU A 67 25.30 -14.10 22.09
N ILE A 68 25.49 -13.44 20.95
CA ILE A 68 26.78 -13.47 20.26
C ILE A 68 27.88 -12.90 21.15
N THR A 69 27.60 -11.78 21.77
CA THR A 69 28.58 -11.16 22.69
C THR A 69 28.92 -12.09 23.85
N ASN A 70 27.91 -12.74 24.41
CA ASN A 70 28.12 -13.66 25.50
C ASN A 70 28.95 -14.86 25.08
N LEU A 71 28.68 -15.38 23.89
CA LEU A 71 29.43 -16.50 23.34
C LEU A 71 30.88 -16.13 23.08
N GLU A 72 31.09 -14.93 22.53
CA GLU A 72 32.42 -14.45 22.27
C GLU A 72 33.22 -14.31 23.57
N THR A 73 32.58 -13.78 24.60
CA THR A 73 33.19 -13.62 25.89
C THR A 73 33.53 -14.97 26.50
N SER A 74 32.60 -15.90 26.40
CA SER A 74 32.81 -17.25 26.90
C SER A 74 33.95 -17.96 26.21
N LEU A 75 34.00 -17.79 24.90
CA LEU A 75 35.05 -18.42 24.09
C LEU A 75 36.42 -17.82 24.43
N ALA A 76 36.49 -16.53 24.59
CA ALA A 76 37.75 -15.88 24.95
C ALA A 76 38.24 -16.36 26.30
N LYS A 77 37.31 -16.51 27.24
CA LYS A 77 37.64 -17.01 28.56
C LYS A 77 38.16 -18.44 28.51
N ASP A 78 37.49 -19.29 27.76
CA ASP A 78 37.91 -20.67 27.59
C ASP A 78 39.31 -20.76 27.02
N ARG A 79 39.62 -19.91 26.06
CA ARG A 79 40.95 -19.89 25.43
C ARG A 79 42.02 -19.50 26.46
N GLU A 80 41.71 -18.54 27.29
CA GLU A 80 42.65 -18.14 28.31
C GLU A 80 42.89 -19.25 29.32
N GLU A 81 41.83 -19.93 29.73
CA GLU A 81 41.95 -21.00 30.70
C GLU A 81 42.71 -22.19 30.14
N ALA A 82 42.61 -22.39 28.83
CA ALA A 82 43.29 -23.50 28.18
C ALA A 82 44.79 -23.27 28.02
N ARG A 83 45.22 -22.04 28.13
CA ARG A 83 46.64 -21.74 28.09
C ARG A 83 47.31 -22.15 29.39
#